data_ae792cc31cc751f73b135f36d65bf1e6
#
_entry.id   ae792cc31cc751f73b135f36d65bf1e6
#
_cell.length_a   1.000
_cell.length_b   1.000
_cell.length_c   1.000
_cell.angle_alpha   90.00
_cell.angle_beta   90.00
_cell.angle_gamma   90.00
#
_symmetry.space_group_name_H-M   'P 1'
#
loop_
_entity.id
_entity.type
_entity.pdbx_description
1 polymer ?
#
loop_
_entity_poly.entity_id
_entity_poly.type
_entity_poly.pdbx_seq_one_letter_code
_entity_poly.pdbx_strand_id
1 'polypeptide(L)'
;MKDFRVLDPACGSGNFLFMGLKALKDIEHKSHIEAATLGLEREADLVTGPHNMLGIELNEYAAELARVTVWIGELQWWLLHGYEFKTNPVLEPLDHIECRDALLAFGAGGAVPVEAEWPKASVVMGNPPFLGGSKKRRELGDGYFEALSTVFAGRVPAGADLVCYWFEKARVAIECNDLGAAGMVTTQSIRSGSNRAVPIAIRKQTRIFDAWSDEAWVNDGAAVRVSLVSFGMGEGCFLNGKRVDQITAELGDSVASDTNPDRQRTKASDRSLRHIGSRRRLRKCYLSTSLISCSPMISTDWPTRKRMGAGDCA
;
A
#
# COMPACT_ATOMS: atom_id res chain seq x y z
N MET A 1 0.21 -8.04 -20.49
CA MET A 1 -0.65 -7.40 -19.49
C MET A 1 -1.72 -8.33 -18.92
N LYS A 2 -2.21 -9.30 -19.70
CA LYS A 2 -3.24 -10.26 -19.24
C LYS A 2 -2.90 -10.96 -17.90
N ASP A 3 -1.64 -11.32 -17.68
CA ASP A 3 -1.19 -12.05 -16.49
C ASP A 3 -0.58 -11.15 -15.41
N PHE A 4 -0.60 -9.83 -15.62
CA PHE A 4 -0.13 -8.88 -14.62
C PHE A 4 -1.13 -8.83 -13.46
N ARG A 5 -0.65 -8.96 -12.23
CA ARG A 5 -1.48 -8.95 -11.01
C ARG A 5 -1.03 -7.86 -10.06
N VAL A 6 -2.02 -7.11 -9.59
CA VAL A 6 -1.85 -6.07 -8.57
C VAL A 6 -2.51 -6.57 -7.29
N LEU A 7 -1.77 -6.68 -6.21
CA LEU A 7 -2.29 -7.10 -4.91
C LEU A 7 -2.32 -5.91 -3.94
N ASP A 8 -3.47 -5.71 -3.33
CA ASP A 8 -3.60 -4.88 -2.11
C ASP A 8 -3.92 -5.80 -0.92
N PRO A 9 -2.93 -6.07 -0.05
CA PRO A 9 -3.11 -7.00 1.08
C PRO A 9 -3.78 -6.36 2.32
N ALA A 10 -4.39 -5.20 2.17
CA ALA A 10 -5.21 -4.52 3.17
C ALA A 10 -6.19 -3.58 2.45
N CYS A 11 -6.98 -4.15 1.52
CA CYS A 11 -7.62 -3.37 0.47
C CYS A 11 -8.79 -2.50 0.95
N GLY A 12 -9.30 -2.71 2.16
CA GLY A 12 -10.44 -1.95 2.66
C GLY A 12 -11.61 -2.04 1.68
N SER A 13 -12.18 -0.90 1.33
CA SER A 13 -13.23 -0.77 0.32
C SER A 13 -12.74 -0.76 -1.14
N GLY A 14 -11.47 -1.09 -1.40
CA GLY A 14 -10.94 -1.28 -2.75
C GLY A 14 -10.41 -0.03 -3.47
N ASN A 15 -10.21 1.08 -2.77
CA ASN A 15 -9.77 2.33 -3.41
C ASN A 15 -8.43 2.21 -4.13
N PHE A 16 -7.45 1.52 -3.56
CA PHE A 16 -6.16 1.29 -4.21
C PHE A 16 -6.30 0.30 -5.37
N LEU A 17 -7.15 -0.73 -5.24
CA LEU A 17 -7.45 -1.65 -6.35
C LEU A 17 -8.09 -0.93 -7.53
N PHE A 18 -9.05 -0.03 -7.27
CA PHE A 18 -9.66 0.83 -8.29
C PHE A 18 -8.60 1.67 -9.03
N MET A 19 -7.66 2.27 -8.30
CA MET A 19 -6.60 3.07 -8.90
C MET A 19 -5.60 2.22 -9.67
N GLY A 20 -5.26 1.04 -9.17
CA GLY A 20 -4.43 0.06 -9.86
C GLY A 20 -5.05 -0.39 -11.16
N LEU A 21 -6.35 -0.71 -11.16
CA LEU A 21 -7.10 -1.08 -12.35
C LEU A 21 -7.08 0.04 -13.40
N LYS A 22 -7.40 1.27 -12.96
CA LYS A 22 -7.38 2.44 -13.84
C LYS A 22 -6.00 2.65 -14.46
N ALA A 23 -4.94 2.63 -13.67
CA ALA A 23 -3.57 2.81 -14.15
C ALA A 23 -3.17 1.73 -15.17
N LEU A 24 -3.53 0.46 -14.91
CA LEU A 24 -3.23 -0.65 -15.79
C LEU A 24 -3.94 -0.51 -17.15
N LYS A 25 -5.21 -0.13 -17.13
CA LYS A 25 -6.00 0.14 -18.33
C LYS A 25 -5.49 1.36 -19.12
N ASP A 26 -5.11 2.43 -18.43
CA ASP A 26 -4.53 3.62 -19.06
C ASP A 26 -3.22 3.28 -19.80
N ILE A 27 -2.37 2.41 -19.20
CA ILE A 27 -1.13 1.93 -19.83
C ILE A 27 -1.45 1.11 -21.08
N GLU A 28 -2.37 0.17 -21.02
CA GLU A 28 -2.77 -0.65 -22.15
C GLU A 28 -3.37 0.20 -23.27
N HIS A 29 -4.31 1.08 -22.94
CA HIS A 29 -4.95 1.98 -23.88
C HIS A 29 -3.93 2.87 -24.60
N LYS A 30 -2.98 3.44 -23.85
CA LYS A 30 -1.88 4.23 -24.42
C LYS A 30 -1.00 3.40 -25.35
N SER A 31 -0.67 2.16 -24.97
CA SER A 31 0.08 1.22 -25.82
C SER A 31 -0.63 0.94 -27.14
N HIS A 32 -1.96 0.76 -27.13
CA HIS A 32 -2.76 0.57 -28.33
C HIS A 32 -2.75 1.81 -29.25
N ILE A 33 -2.83 3.01 -28.67
CA ILE A 33 -2.75 4.26 -29.44
C ILE A 33 -1.36 4.37 -30.10
N GLU A 34 -0.29 4.11 -29.36
CA GLU A 34 1.08 4.14 -29.90
C GLU A 34 1.28 3.08 -30.99
N ALA A 35 0.79 1.87 -30.81
CA ALA A 35 0.84 0.81 -31.83
C ALA A 35 0.14 1.23 -33.13
N ALA A 36 -1.05 1.84 -33.03
CA ALA A 36 -1.77 2.35 -34.19
C ALA A 36 -0.98 3.45 -34.94
N THR A 37 -0.26 4.33 -34.23
CA THR A 37 0.60 5.35 -34.88
C THR A 37 1.79 4.75 -35.64
N LEU A 38 2.22 3.54 -35.26
CA LEU A 38 3.27 2.77 -35.91
C LEU A 38 2.75 1.89 -37.07
N GLY A 39 1.46 1.95 -37.36
CA GLY A 39 0.83 1.16 -38.42
C GLY A 39 0.60 -0.31 -38.07
N LEU A 40 0.66 -0.64 -36.77
CA LEU A 40 0.33 -1.98 -36.29
C LEU A 40 -1.20 -2.11 -36.14
N GLU A 41 -1.72 -3.32 -36.36
CA GLU A 41 -3.14 -3.58 -36.11
C GLU A 41 -3.47 -3.36 -34.63
N ARG A 42 -4.55 -2.60 -34.39
CA ARG A 42 -5.06 -2.35 -33.05
C ARG A 42 -5.88 -3.56 -32.61
N GLU A 43 -5.55 -4.15 -31.46
CA GLU A 43 -6.48 -5.06 -30.81
C GLU A 43 -7.75 -4.32 -30.43
N ALA A 44 -8.90 -4.91 -30.76
CA ALA A 44 -10.19 -4.29 -30.52
C ALA A 44 -10.57 -4.28 -29.03
N ASP A 45 -10.15 -5.31 -28.30
CA ASP A 45 -10.49 -5.52 -26.89
C ASP A 45 -9.27 -5.34 -25.98
N LEU A 46 -9.51 -4.70 -24.82
CA LEU A 46 -8.51 -4.63 -23.75
C LEU A 46 -8.43 -5.98 -23.04
N VAL A 47 -7.21 -6.42 -22.74
CA VAL A 47 -6.97 -7.66 -22.00
C VAL A 47 -6.89 -7.44 -20.50
N THR A 48 -6.78 -6.16 -20.05
CA THR A 48 -6.78 -5.80 -18.63
C THR A 48 -8.20 -5.60 -18.12
N GLY A 49 -8.43 -5.99 -16.87
CA GLY A 49 -9.74 -5.89 -16.24
C GLY A 49 -9.70 -6.22 -14.76
N PRO A 50 -10.87 -6.36 -14.13
CA PRO A 50 -10.99 -6.68 -12.70
C PRO A 50 -10.20 -7.92 -12.26
N HIS A 51 -10.01 -8.91 -13.12
CA HIS A 51 -9.24 -10.12 -12.84
C HIS A 51 -7.74 -9.87 -12.56
N ASN A 52 -7.23 -8.69 -12.91
CA ASN A 52 -5.86 -8.29 -12.58
C ASN A 52 -5.71 -7.81 -11.14
N MET A 53 -6.83 -7.52 -10.44
CA MET A 53 -6.84 -6.94 -9.10
C MET A 53 -7.05 -8.02 -8.06
N LEU A 54 -6.07 -8.23 -7.18
CA LEU A 54 -6.14 -9.16 -6.06
C LEU A 54 -6.25 -8.36 -4.77
N GLY A 55 -7.08 -8.81 -3.84
CA GLY A 55 -7.27 -8.12 -2.56
C GLY A 55 -7.31 -9.07 -1.37
N ILE A 56 -6.84 -8.61 -0.21
CA ILE A 56 -7.05 -9.26 1.07
C ILE A 56 -7.59 -8.23 2.04
N GLU A 57 -8.70 -8.55 2.69
CA GLU A 57 -9.33 -7.68 3.68
C GLU A 57 -9.88 -8.53 4.83
N LEU A 58 -9.73 -8.05 6.06
CA LEU A 58 -10.20 -8.77 7.24
C LEU A 58 -11.69 -8.56 7.50
N ASN A 59 -12.21 -7.38 7.13
CA ASN A 59 -13.60 -7.01 7.30
C ASN A 59 -14.43 -7.49 6.10
N GLU A 60 -15.37 -8.39 6.33
CA GLU A 60 -16.23 -8.97 5.30
C GLU A 60 -16.99 -7.90 4.50
N TYR A 61 -17.59 -6.93 5.19
CA TYR A 61 -18.33 -5.85 4.53
C TYR A 61 -17.42 -4.98 3.63
N ALA A 62 -16.20 -4.68 4.09
CA ALA A 62 -15.25 -3.93 3.30
C ALA A 62 -14.76 -4.73 2.08
N ALA A 63 -14.56 -6.03 2.21
CA ALA A 63 -14.21 -6.92 1.10
C ALA A 63 -15.31 -6.94 0.01
N GLU A 64 -16.60 -6.99 0.42
CA GLU A 64 -17.72 -6.89 -0.52
C GLU A 64 -17.76 -5.51 -1.22
N LEU A 65 -17.53 -4.43 -0.47
CA LEU A 65 -17.42 -3.09 -1.08
C LEU A 65 -16.26 -3.00 -2.06
N ALA A 66 -15.12 -3.65 -1.77
CA ALA A 66 -13.99 -3.67 -2.68
C ALA A 66 -14.32 -4.31 -4.02
N ARG A 67 -15.08 -5.41 -4.02
CA ARG A 67 -15.57 -6.06 -5.25
C ARG A 67 -16.43 -5.11 -6.08
N VAL A 68 -17.37 -4.44 -5.41
CA VAL A 68 -18.24 -3.43 -6.07
C VAL A 68 -17.42 -2.25 -6.59
N THR A 69 -16.46 -1.76 -5.82
CA THR A 69 -15.60 -0.63 -6.21
C THR A 69 -14.78 -0.94 -7.45
N VAL A 70 -14.20 -2.14 -7.54
CA VAL A 70 -13.44 -2.58 -8.70
C VAL A 70 -14.32 -2.65 -9.95
N TRP A 71 -15.55 -3.20 -9.85
CA TRP A 71 -16.51 -3.23 -10.95
C TRP A 71 -16.96 -1.83 -11.37
N ILE A 72 -17.26 -0.94 -10.43
CA ILE A 72 -17.60 0.46 -10.74
C ILE A 72 -16.43 1.12 -11.48
N GLY A 73 -15.19 0.85 -11.06
CA GLY A 73 -13.99 1.37 -11.71
C GLY A 73 -13.86 0.92 -13.16
N GLU A 74 -14.12 -0.35 -13.42
CA GLU A 74 -14.16 -0.94 -14.76
C GLU A 74 -15.17 -0.23 -15.65
N LEU A 75 -16.41 -0.11 -15.18
CA LEU A 75 -17.50 0.49 -15.92
C LEU A 75 -17.26 1.99 -16.18
N GLN A 76 -16.79 2.73 -15.17
CA GLN A 76 -16.46 4.16 -15.31
C GLN A 76 -15.34 4.38 -16.33
N TRP A 77 -14.32 3.52 -16.30
CA TRP A 77 -13.20 3.64 -17.22
C TRP A 77 -13.65 3.45 -18.68
N TRP A 78 -14.51 2.47 -18.96
CA TRP A 78 -15.04 2.20 -20.27
C TRP A 78 -15.88 3.38 -20.79
N LEU A 79 -16.77 3.92 -19.94
CA LEU A 79 -17.58 5.10 -20.28
C LEU A 79 -16.73 6.31 -20.65
N LEU A 80 -15.67 6.57 -19.86
CA LEU A 80 -14.82 7.74 -20.08
C LEU A 80 -13.98 7.64 -21.37
N HIS A 81 -13.69 6.43 -21.85
CA HIS A 81 -12.85 6.20 -23.02
C HIS A 81 -13.64 5.80 -24.27
N GLY A 82 -14.97 5.89 -24.21
CA GLY A 82 -15.84 5.65 -25.37
C GLY A 82 -15.90 4.20 -25.84
N TYR A 83 -15.64 3.24 -24.93
CA TYR A 83 -15.85 1.83 -25.22
C TYR A 83 -17.33 1.48 -25.04
N GLU A 84 -17.88 0.70 -25.99
CA GLU A 84 -19.24 0.24 -25.90
C GLU A 84 -19.43 -0.80 -24.80
N PHE A 85 -20.48 -0.66 -24.00
CA PHE A 85 -20.88 -1.70 -23.08
C PHE A 85 -21.38 -2.91 -23.86
N LYS A 86 -20.84 -4.09 -23.58
CA LYS A 86 -21.57 -5.32 -23.88
C LYS A 86 -22.91 -5.25 -23.15
N THR A 87 -24.01 -5.33 -23.86
CA THR A 87 -25.39 -5.04 -23.43
C THR A 87 -25.92 -5.85 -22.24
N ASN A 88 -25.10 -6.66 -21.63
CA ASN A 88 -25.35 -7.33 -20.33
C ASN A 88 -24.00 -7.81 -19.76
N PRO A 89 -23.24 -6.95 -19.06
CA PRO A 89 -22.01 -7.41 -18.44
C PRO A 89 -22.38 -8.45 -17.38
N VAL A 90 -22.09 -9.72 -17.66
CA VAL A 90 -22.08 -10.74 -16.61
C VAL A 90 -20.93 -10.36 -15.69
N LEU A 91 -21.25 -9.78 -14.52
CA LEU A 91 -20.26 -9.47 -13.50
C LEU A 91 -19.76 -10.79 -12.94
N GLU A 92 -18.54 -11.17 -13.30
CA GLU A 92 -17.90 -12.35 -12.70
C GLU A 92 -17.65 -12.12 -11.21
N PRO A 93 -17.84 -13.15 -10.37
CA PRO A 93 -17.46 -13.02 -8.96
C PRO A 93 -15.97 -12.70 -8.85
N LEU A 94 -15.64 -11.72 -8.00
CA LEU A 94 -14.24 -11.38 -7.74
C LEU A 94 -13.74 -12.15 -6.51
N ASP A 95 -13.70 -13.48 -6.59
CA ASP A 95 -13.30 -14.38 -5.50
C ASP A 95 -11.84 -14.17 -5.09
N HIS A 96 -11.04 -13.53 -5.94
CA HIS A 96 -9.66 -13.15 -5.66
C HIS A 96 -9.53 -11.89 -4.80
N ILE A 97 -10.64 -11.28 -4.37
CA ILE A 97 -10.70 -10.38 -3.23
C ILE A 97 -11.16 -11.22 -2.02
N GLU A 98 -10.20 -11.64 -1.22
CA GLU A 98 -10.38 -12.63 -0.16
C GLU A 98 -10.67 -11.96 1.18
N CYS A 99 -11.65 -12.51 1.93
CA CYS A 99 -11.93 -12.07 3.30
C CYS A 99 -11.12 -12.92 4.27
N ARG A 100 -9.94 -12.47 4.67
CA ARG A 100 -9.05 -13.15 5.61
C ARG A 100 -7.97 -12.22 6.17
N ASP A 101 -7.22 -12.71 7.14
CA ASP A 101 -6.05 -12.01 7.64
C ASP A 101 -4.89 -12.09 6.62
N ALA A 102 -4.21 -10.95 6.40
CA ALA A 102 -3.08 -10.85 5.49
C ALA A 102 -1.73 -11.19 6.15
N LEU A 103 -1.65 -11.22 7.48
CA LEU A 103 -0.41 -11.45 8.23
C LEU A 103 -0.33 -12.86 8.82
N LEU A 104 -1.42 -13.35 9.40
CA LEU A 104 -1.45 -14.62 10.12
C LEU A 104 -2.52 -15.56 9.58
N ALA A 105 -2.19 -16.83 9.51
CA ALA A 105 -3.13 -17.92 9.28
C ALA A 105 -3.20 -18.79 10.53
N PHE A 106 -4.43 -19.06 10.97
CA PHE A 106 -4.72 -19.91 12.13
C PHE A 106 -5.28 -21.24 11.64
N GLY A 107 -4.57 -22.32 11.93
CA GLY A 107 -5.05 -23.66 11.60
C GLY A 107 -6.23 -24.09 12.46
N ALA A 108 -6.99 -25.08 11.98
CA ALA A 108 -8.09 -25.67 12.72
C ALA A 108 -7.59 -26.31 14.03
N GLY A 109 -8.42 -26.23 15.09
CA GLY A 109 -8.14 -26.92 16.35
C GLY A 109 -7.07 -26.30 17.24
N GLY A 110 -6.75 -25.00 17.10
CA GLY A 110 -5.75 -24.33 17.94
C GLY A 110 -4.29 -24.58 17.55
N ALA A 111 -4.07 -24.90 16.27
CA ALA A 111 -2.74 -25.04 15.72
C ALA A 111 -1.92 -23.75 15.88
N VAL A 112 -0.61 -23.88 15.95
CA VAL A 112 0.31 -22.74 16.04
C VAL A 112 0.09 -21.82 14.85
N PRO A 113 -0.12 -20.52 15.06
CA PRO A 113 -0.30 -19.58 13.98
C PRO A 113 0.94 -19.52 13.09
N VAL A 114 0.71 -19.45 11.79
CA VAL A 114 1.77 -19.32 10.78
C VAL A 114 1.60 -18.03 9.99
N GLU A 115 2.60 -17.64 9.24
CA GLU A 115 2.50 -16.50 8.33
C GLU A 115 1.46 -16.80 7.24
N ALA A 116 0.53 -15.87 7.01
CA ALA A 116 -0.46 -16.01 5.95
C ALA A 116 0.21 -15.90 4.58
N GLU A 117 -0.12 -16.78 3.66
CA GLU A 117 0.37 -16.71 2.30
C GLU A 117 -0.34 -15.60 1.50
N TRP A 118 0.41 -14.88 0.68
CA TRP A 118 -0.16 -13.96 -0.29
C TRP A 118 -0.30 -14.64 -1.65
N PRO A 119 -1.33 -14.33 -2.44
CA PRO A 119 -1.40 -14.80 -3.80
C PRO A 119 -0.26 -14.23 -4.63
N LYS A 120 0.20 -14.98 -5.63
CA LYS A 120 1.26 -14.50 -6.55
C LYS A 120 0.81 -13.23 -7.25
N ALA A 121 1.64 -12.20 -7.20
CA ALA A 121 1.36 -10.89 -7.77
C ALA A 121 2.59 -10.32 -8.48
N SER A 122 2.35 -9.47 -9.48
CA SER A 122 3.43 -8.73 -10.13
C SER A 122 3.91 -7.56 -9.28
N VAL A 123 2.94 -6.89 -8.64
CA VAL A 123 3.19 -5.76 -7.73
C VAL A 123 2.25 -5.80 -6.53
N VAL A 124 2.72 -5.25 -5.42
CA VAL A 124 1.89 -4.96 -4.23
C VAL A 124 1.74 -3.45 -4.10
N MET A 125 0.52 -2.99 -3.85
CA MET A 125 0.24 -1.60 -3.51
C MET A 125 -0.85 -1.52 -2.45
N GLY A 126 -0.83 -0.51 -1.59
CA GLY A 126 -1.88 -0.36 -0.61
C GLY A 126 -1.58 0.63 0.51
N ASN A 127 -2.55 0.74 1.40
CA ASN A 127 -2.47 1.55 2.61
C ASN A 127 -2.74 0.68 3.85
N PRO A 128 -1.76 -0.12 4.29
CA PRO A 128 -1.93 -0.98 5.44
C PRO A 128 -2.24 -0.19 6.72
N PRO A 129 -2.91 -0.79 7.71
CA PRO A 129 -3.33 -0.08 8.91
C PRO A 129 -2.16 0.46 9.74
N PHE A 130 -2.28 1.72 10.18
CA PHE A 130 -1.30 2.40 11.01
C PHE A 130 -1.64 2.19 12.49
N LEU A 131 -0.89 1.32 13.16
CA LEU A 131 -1.03 1.10 14.59
C LEU A 131 0.36 1.11 15.22
N GLY A 132 0.62 2.14 16.03
CA GLY A 132 1.90 2.33 16.70
C GLY A 132 2.23 1.17 17.63
N GLY A 133 3.51 0.84 17.74
CA GLY A 133 4.01 -0.33 18.47
C GLY A 133 3.51 -0.41 19.92
N SER A 134 3.41 0.72 20.61
CA SER A 134 2.91 0.77 22.01
C SER A 134 1.42 0.49 22.17
N LYS A 135 0.63 0.67 21.11
CA LYS A 135 -0.83 0.44 21.12
C LYS A 135 -1.22 -0.95 20.63
N LYS A 136 -0.34 -1.63 19.88
CA LYS A 136 -0.64 -2.93 19.23
C LYS A 136 -1.21 -3.97 20.19
N ARG A 137 -0.55 -4.21 21.33
CA ARG A 137 -1.01 -5.23 22.28
C ARG A 137 -2.42 -4.97 22.80
N ARG A 138 -2.73 -3.69 23.08
CA ARG A 138 -4.04 -3.29 23.58
C ARG A 138 -5.13 -3.42 22.52
N GLU A 139 -4.84 -3.01 21.29
CA GLU A 139 -5.83 -2.96 20.21
C GLU A 139 -6.03 -4.33 19.53
N LEU A 140 -4.96 -5.11 19.37
CA LEU A 140 -5.02 -6.44 18.74
C LEU A 140 -5.33 -7.57 19.71
N GLY A 141 -5.16 -7.33 21.01
CA GLY A 141 -5.23 -8.35 22.07
C GLY A 141 -3.94 -9.14 22.21
N ASP A 142 -3.74 -9.74 23.41
CA ASP A 142 -2.50 -10.44 23.76
C ASP A 142 -2.19 -11.60 22.82
N GLY A 143 -3.20 -12.46 22.54
CA GLY A 143 -3.00 -13.67 21.72
C GLY A 143 -2.54 -13.36 20.30
N TYR A 144 -3.16 -12.39 19.63
CA TYR A 144 -2.75 -11.99 18.29
C TYR A 144 -1.37 -11.32 18.30
N PHE A 145 -1.12 -10.44 19.27
CA PHE A 145 0.18 -9.78 19.40
C PHE A 145 1.33 -10.78 19.62
N GLU A 146 1.13 -11.79 20.44
CA GLU A 146 2.12 -12.83 20.70
C GLU A 146 2.36 -13.73 19.48
N ALA A 147 1.30 -14.11 18.79
CA ALA A 147 1.36 -14.83 17.53
C ALA A 147 2.17 -14.05 16.48
N LEU A 148 1.84 -12.77 16.28
CA LEU A 148 2.52 -11.88 15.34
C LEU A 148 4.01 -11.72 15.70
N SER A 149 4.31 -11.53 16.98
CA SER A 149 5.71 -11.40 17.47
C SER A 149 6.51 -12.68 17.30
N THR A 150 5.88 -13.85 17.42
CA THR A 150 6.51 -15.15 17.24
C THR A 150 6.77 -15.46 15.77
N VAL A 151 5.76 -15.29 14.91
CA VAL A 151 5.86 -15.58 13.48
C VAL A 151 6.88 -14.68 12.78
N PHE A 152 6.97 -13.42 13.19
CA PHE A 152 7.90 -12.45 12.60
C PHE A 152 9.16 -12.22 13.46
N ALA A 153 9.46 -13.13 14.39
CA ALA A 153 10.65 -13.02 15.24
C ALA A 153 11.94 -12.89 14.41
N GLY A 154 12.80 -11.97 14.80
CA GLY A 154 14.07 -11.70 14.09
C GLY A 154 13.94 -10.89 12.79
N ARG A 155 12.73 -10.71 12.25
CA ARG A 155 12.45 -9.94 11.02
C ARG A 155 11.88 -8.56 11.31
N VAL A 156 10.87 -8.48 12.15
CA VAL A 156 10.23 -7.23 12.57
C VAL A 156 10.36 -7.08 14.07
N PRO A 157 10.95 -5.97 14.58
CA PRO A 157 11.01 -5.72 16.00
C PRO A 157 9.61 -5.65 16.64
N ALA A 158 9.40 -6.26 17.80
CA ALA A 158 8.09 -6.28 18.48
C ALA A 158 7.55 -4.86 18.78
N GLY A 159 8.43 -3.88 18.95
CA GLY A 159 8.08 -2.47 19.15
C GLY A 159 7.79 -1.69 17.86
N ALA A 160 7.94 -2.31 16.68
CA ALA A 160 7.63 -1.64 15.41
C ALA A 160 6.13 -1.46 15.21
N ASP A 161 5.74 -0.49 14.39
CA ASP A 161 4.34 -0.25 14.03
C ASP A 161 3.78 -1.40 13.19
N LEU A 162 2.46 -1.57 13.22
CA LEU A 162 1.81 -2.69 12.54
C LEU A 162 2.09 -2.72 11.04
N VAL A 163 2.12 -1.57 10.38
CA VAL A 163 2.42 -1.43 8.94
C VAL A 163 3.74 -2.08 8.54
N CYS A 164 4.73 -2.16 9.43
CA CYS A 164 6.04 -2.75 9.19
C CYS A 164 5.97 -4.22 8.77
N TYR A 165 4.94 -4.94 9.18
CA TYR A 165 4.78 -6.36 8.84
C TYR A 165 4.42 -6.55 7.37
N TRP A 166 3.61 -5.66 6.78
CA TRP A 166 3.32 -5.66 5.33
C TRP A 166 4.57 -5.36 4.50
N PHE A 167 5.35 -4.36 4.95
CA PHE A 167 6.62 -4.03 4.30
C PHE A 167 7.59 -5.22 4.32
N GLU A 168 7.69 -5.92 5.45
CA GLU A 168 8.55 -7.09 5.60
C GLU A 168 8.09 -8.25 4.71
N LYS A 169 6.80 -8.54 4.65
CA LYS A 169 6.26 -9.58 3.77
C LYS A 169 6.54 -9.27 2.30
N ALA A 170 6.30 -8.03 1.87
CA ALA A 170 6.60 -7.62 0.51
C ALA A 170 8.11 -7.71 0.21
N ARG A 171 8.97 -7.33 1.16
CA ARG A 171 10.43 -7.47 1.02
C ARG A 171 10.84 -8.92 0.79
N VAL A 172 10.32 -9.85 1.59
CA VAL A 172 10.63 -11.27 1.45
C VAL A 172 10.11 -11.82 0.11
N ALA A 173 8.89 -11.45 -0.31
CA ALA A 173 8.34 -11.87 -1.58
C ALA A 173 9.17 -11.36 -2.78
N ILE A 174 9.72 -10.14 -2.70
CA ILE A 174 10.63 -9.60 -3.73
C ILE A 174 11.95 -10.38 -3.73
N GLU A 175 12.50 -10.67 -2.57
CA GLU A 175 13.75 -11.45 -2.44
C GLU A 175 13.61 -12.86 -3.01
N CYS A 176 12.44 -13.49 -2.84
CA CYS A 176 12.12 -14.81 -3.39
C CYS A 176 11.74 -14.78 -4.88
N ASN A 177 11.73 -13.62 -5.53
CA ASN A 177 11.27 -13.41 -6.92
C ASN A 177 9.79 -13.76 -7.14
N ASP A 178 8.97 -13.76 -6.11
CA ASP A 178 7.52 -13.93 -6.18
C ASP A 178 6.78 -12.60 -6.42
N LEU A 179 7.50 -11.47 -6.28
CA LEU A 179 6.99 -10.11 -6.41
C LEU A 179 8.05 -9.21 -7.08
N GLY A 180 7.65 -8.40 -8.06
CA GLY A 180 8.57 -7.47 -8.73
C GLY A 180 8.82 -6.18 -7.94
N ALA A 181 7.78 -5.58 -7.39
CA ALA A 181 7.86 -4.33 -6.64
C ALA A 181 6.71 -4.18 -5.65
N ALA A 182 6.91 -3.34 -4.65
CA ALA A 182 5.89 -2.92 -3.70
C ALA A 182 5.89 -1.40 -3.52
N GLY A 183 4.70 -0.81 -3.42
CA GLY A 183 4.48 0.60 -3.12
C GLY A 183 3.41 0.76 -2.06
N MET A 184 3.76 1.24 -0.87
CA MET A 184 2.82 1.31 0.24
C MET A 184 2.88 2.66 0.96
N VAL A 185 1.72 3.03 1.49
CA VAL A 185 1.58 4.18 2.39
C VAL A 185 1.99 3.78 3.79
N THR A 186 2.66 4.67 4.51
CA THR A 186 3.02 4.50 5.91
C THR A 186 3.04 5.85 6.61
N THR A 187 3.16 5.85 7.93
CA THR A 187 3.42 7.09 8.66
C THR A 187 4.90 7.46 8.60
N GLN A 188 5.23 8.72 8.91
CA GLN A 188 6.62 9.16 9.01
C GLN A 188 7.46 8.35 10.02
N SER A 189 6.82 7.65 10.95
CA SER A 189 7.50 6.81 11.94
C SER A 189 8.33 5.68 11.32
N ILE A 190 8.07 5.31 10.06
CA ILE A 190 8.84 4.29 9.32
C ILE A 190 10.36 4.57 9.32
N ARG A 191 10.74 5.85 9.41
CA ARG A 191 12.12 6.33 9.37
C ARG A 191 12.86 6.25 10.71
N SER A 192 12.17 5.95 11.80
CA SER A 192 12.70 6.14 13.16
C SER A 192 12.38 4.98 14.10
N GLY A 193 13.09 4.94 15.22
CA GLY A 193 12.86 3.95 16.27
C GLY A 193 12.97 2.51 15.77
N SER A 194 12.10 1.65 16.29
CA SER A 194 12.03 0.23 15.92
C SER A 194 11.60 0.01 14.46
N ASN A 195 10.85 0.94 13.87
CA ASN A 195 10.37 0.84 12.49
C ASN A 195 11.51 0.89 11.48
N ARG A 196 12.56 1.66 11.78
CA ARG A 196 13.73 1.86 10.90
C ARG A 196 14.43 0.55 10.50
N ALA A 197 14.27 -0.51 11.29
CA ALA A 197 14.84 -1.83 10.96
C ALA A 197 14.33 -2.35 9.61
N VAL A 198 13.08 -2.06 9.24
CA VAL A 198 12.45 -2.55 8.01
C VAL A 198 13.02 -1.87 6.76
N PRO A 199 13.04 -0.54 6.61
CA PRO A 199 13.69 0.09 5.45
C PRO A 199 15.20 -0.21 5.37
N ILE A 200 15.89 -0.46 6.49
CA ILE A 200 17.28 -0.95 6.47
C ILE A 200 17.35 -2.34 5.83
N ALA A 201 16.45 -3.26 6.22
CA ALA A 201 16.39 -4.61 5.64
C ALA A 201 16.05 -4.57 4.15
N ILE A 202 15.09 -3.74 3.73
CA ILE A 202 14.74 -3.51 2.32
C ILE A 202 15.98 -3.11 1.52
N ARG A 203 16.76 -2.13 1.99
CA ARG A 203 17.94 -1.62 1.28
C ARG A 203 19.12 -2.59 1.20
N LYS A 204 19.15 -3.62 2.02
CA LYS A 204 20.22 -4.64 1.97
C LYS A 204 20.06 -5.59 0.79
N GLN A 205 18.86 -5.83 0.35
CA GLN A 205 18.54 -6.88 -0.64
C GLN A 205 17.84 -6.35 -1.88
N THR A 206 17.15 -5.23 -1.75
CA THR A 206 16.50 -4.51 -2.84
C THR A 206 16.88 -3.03 -2.77
N ARG A 207 16.15 -2.18 -3.46
CA ARG A 207 16.32 -0.74 -3.33
C ARG A 207 14.98 -0.04 -3.17
N ILE A 208 14.98 1.07 -2.46
CA ILE A 208 13.90 2.05 -2.51
C ILE A 208 14.13 2.88 -3.76
N PHE A 209 13.21 2.80 -4.73
CA PHE A 209 13.36 3.50 -6.01
C PHE A 209 12.47 4.74 -6.13
N ASP A 210 11.41 4.84 -5.33
CA ASP A 210 10.59 6.05 -5.25
C ASP A 210 10.09 6.26 -3.82
N ALA A 211 10.23 7.48 -3.31
CA ALA A 211 9.70 7.82 -2.01
C ALA A 211 9.25 9.26 -1.92
N TRP A 212 8.12 9.45 -1.24
CA TRP A 212 7.67 10.75 -0.74
C TRP A 212 7.79 10.71 0.77
N SER A 213 8.75 11.44 1.30
CA SER A 213 9.19 11.26 2.69
C SER A 213 8.25 11.89 3.71
N ASP A 214 7.46 12.88 3.32
CA ASP A 214 6.67 13.69 4.24
C ASP A 214 5.52 14.42 3.52
N GLU A 215 4.42 13.71 3.31
CA GLU A 215 3.24 14.26 2.66
C GLU A 215 2.12 14.54 3.64
N ALA A 216 1.43 15.67 3.45
CA ALA A 216 0.24 15.99 4.20
C ALA A 216 -0.92 15.12 3.71
N TRP A 217 -1.42 14.25 4.57
CA TRP A 217 -2.61 13.47 4.32
C TRP A 217 -3.79 14.15 4.99
N VAL A 218 -4.64 14.79 4.20
CA VAL A 218 -5.85 15.45 4.71
C VAL A 218 -6.98 14.45 4.63
N ASN A 219 -7.40 13.97 5.79
CA ASN A 219 -8.64 13.24 5.95
C ASN A 219 -9.59 14.11 6.78
N ASP A 220 -10.90 14.03 6.55
CA ASP A 220 -11.90 14.84 7.26
C ASP A 220 -11.68 14.81 8.78
N GLY A 221 -11.02 15.84 9.30
CA GLY A 221 -10.83 16.10 10.74
C GLY A 221 -9.48 15.78 11.37
N ALA A 222 -8.53 15.10 10.68
CA ALA A 222 -7.19 14.89 11.21
C ALA A 222 -6.11 15.08 10.14
N ALA A 223 -5.19 16.00 10.37
CA ALA A 223 -4.00 16.14 9.55
C ALA A 223 -2.97 15.07 9.99
N VAL A 224 -2.82 14.01 9.21
CA VAL A 224 -1.79 12.99 9.40
C VAL A 224 -0.70 13.23 8.38
N ARG A 225 0.56 13.06 8.77
CA ARG A 225 1.66 13.07 7.81
C ARG A 225 2.08 11.64 7.47
N VAL A 226 2.17 11.38 6.18
CA VAL A 226 2.49 10.04 5.65
C VAL A 226 3.78 10.06 4.85
N SER A 227 4.34 8.89 4.65
CA SER A 227 5.37 8.62 3.67
C SER A 227 4.83 7.60 2.67
N LEU A 228 5.15 7.80 1.39
CA LEU A 228 4.91 6.82 0.34
C LEU A 228 6.25 6.17 0.01
N VAL A 229 6.32 4.85 -0.02
CA VAL A 229 7.58 4.15 -0.21
C VAL A 229 7.40 3.04 -1.23
N SER A 230 8.14 3.13 -2.34
CA SER A 230 8.18 2.11 -3.38
C SER A 230 9.57 1.47 -3.44
N PHE A 231 9.61 0.14 -3.43
CA PHE A 231 10.86 -0.63 -3.40
C PHE A 231 10.75 -1.92 -4.23
N GLY A 232 11.89 -2.46 -4.64
CA GLY A 232 11.98 -3.65 -5.49
C GLY A 232 12.81 -3.41 -6.74
N MET A 233 12.34 -3.91 -7.90
CA MET A 233 13.03 -3.92 -9.19
C MET A 233 12.80 -2.66 -10.05
N GLY A 234 12.32 -1.57 -9.49
CA GLY A 234 12.08 -0.32 -10.22
C GLY A 234 13.37 0.31 -10.78
N GLU A 235 13.25 1.08 -11.86
CA GLU A 235 14.35 1.82 -12.46
C GLU A 235 14.44 3.25 -11.92
N GLY A 236 15.66 3.80 -11.84
CA GLY A 236 15.91 5.14 -11.31
C GLY A 236 15.72 5.21 -9.79
N CYS A 237 15.95 6.40 -9.21
CA CYS A 237 15.60 6.72 -7.84
C CYS A 237 14.98 8.12 -7.80
N PHE A 238 13.81 8.25 -7.16
CA PHE A 238 13.09 9.52 -7.07
C PHE A 238 12.70 9.79 -5.61
N LEU A 239 13.15 10.90 -5.08
CA LEU A 239 12.80 11.36 -3.74
C LEU A 239 12.02 12.68 -3.83
N ASN A 240 10.78 12.69 -3.33
CA ASN A 240 9.89 13.84 -3.40
C ASN A 240 9.79 14.42 -4.85
N GLY A 241 9.69 13.50 -5.83
CA GLY A 241 9.59 13.83 -7.25
C GLY A 241 10.90 14.32 -7.91
N LYS A 242 12.03 14.28 -7.20
CA LYS A 242 13.35 14.64 -7.75
C LYS A 242 14.19 13.38 -7.92
N ARG A 243 14.89 13.28 -9.04
CA ARG A 243 15.84 12.20 -9.27
C ARG A 243 17.03 12.35 -8.31
N VAL A 244 17.40 11.26 -7.66
CA VAL A 244 18.53 11.13 -6.74
C VAL A 244 19.33 9.87 -7.08
N ASP A 245 20.55 9.77 -6.59
CA ASP A 245 21.36 8.58 -6.82
C ASP A 245 20.89 7.40 -5.99
N GLN A 246 20.53 7.63 -4.74
CA GLN A 246 20.07 6.60 -3.83
C GLN A 246 19.18 7.19 -2.72
N ILE A 247 18.17 6.45 -2.30
CA ILE A 247 17.31 6.81 -1.16
C ILE A 247 17.77 6.03 0.07
N THR A 248 18.01 6.76 1.17
CA THR A 248 18.44 6.18 2.46
C THR A 248 17.28 5.52 3.21
N ALA A 249 17.58 4.78 4.28
CA ALA A 249 16.55 4.19 5.15
C ALA A 249 15.71 5.26 5.90
N GLU A 250 16.23 6.46 6.02
CA GLU A 250 15.54 7.63 6.57
C GLU A 250 14.70 8.38 5.53
N LEU A 251 14.56 7.82 4.33
CA LEU A 251 13.91 8.44 3.17
C LEU A 251 14.51 9.83 2.87
N GLY A 252 15.83 9.90 2.86
CA GLY A 252 16.64 11.05 2.49
C GLY A 252 17.57 10.73 1.33
N ASP A 253 18.22 11.77 0.75
CA ASP A 253 19.24 11.63 -0.26
C ASP A 253 20.59 11.23 0.39
N SER A 254 21.31 10.29 -0.22
CA SER A 254 22.61 9.84 0.27
C SER A 254 23.69 10.94 0.21
N VAL A 255 23.58 11.90 -0.70
CA VAL A 255 24.54 12.98 -0.85
C VAL A 255 24.45 14.01 0.28
N ALA A 256 23.30 14.09 0.98
CA ALA A 256 23.10 15.04 2.08
C ALA A 256 23.73 14.60 3.42
N SER A 257 24.23 13.37 3.54
CA SER A 257 24.75 12.83 4.80
C SER A 257 26.25 13.01 5.04
N ASP A 258 27.04 13.42 4.02
CA ASP A 258 28.49 13.57 4.15
C ASP A 258 28.97 14.98 4.56
N THR A 259 28.08 15.91 4.79
CA THR A 259 28.46 17.27 5.21
C THR A 259 27.71 17.73 6.43
N ASN A 260 27.87 17.13 7.59
CA ASN A 260 28.02 17.83 8.88
C ASN A 260 28.02 16.89 10.12
N PRO A 261 29.15 16.62 10.79
CA PRO A 261 29.19 15.91 12.07
C PRO A 261 28.75 16.77 13.27
N ASP A 262 28.40 18.06 13.10
CA ASP A 262 28.24 19.01 14.21
C ASP A 262 26.83 19.57 14.43
N ARG A 263 25.76 18.75 14.28
CA ARG A 263 24.42 19.13 14.75
C ARG A 263 23.84 18.20 15.82
N GLN A 264 24.64 17.92 16.83
CA GLN A 264 24.10 17.63 18.18
C GLN A 264 24.24 18.90 19.04
N ARG A 265 23.11 19.40 19.51
CA ARG A 265 22.87 20.56 20.37
C ARG A 265 22.63 21.89 19.67
N THR A 266 21.36 22.19 19.47
CA THR A 266 20.76 23.44 20.01
C THR A 266 19.24 23.34 19.96
N LYS A 267 18.63 23.10 21.13
CA LYS A 267 17.27 23.58 21.43
C LYS A 267 17.43 25.06 21.75
N ALA A 268 16.79 25.91 20.99
CA ALA A 268 16.23 27.17 21.47
C ALA A 268 15.57 27.91 20.30
N SER A 269 14.28 28.19 20.50
CA SER A 269 13.54 29.38 20.11
C SER A 269 14.02 30.17 18.90
N ASP A 270 13.23 30.20 17.81
CA ASP A 270 12.77 31.52 17.39
C ASP A 270 11.42 31.42 16.62
N ARG A 271 10.49 32.25 17.07
CA ARG A 271 9.27 32.62 16.35
C ARG A 271 9.61 33.81 15.48
N SER A 272 9.28 33.74 14.22
CA SER A 272 8.57 34.79 13.50
C SER A 272 8.97 34.95 12.02
N LEU A 273 7.95 35.21 11.25
CA LEU A 273 7.88 36.04 10.05
C LEU A 273 7.92 35.39 8.64
N ARG A 274 6.69 35.27 8.12
CA ARG A 274 6.13 35.94 6.91
C ARG A 274 6.54 35.43 5.53
N HIS A 275 5.45 35.02 4.85
CA HIS A 275 5.05 35.32 3.47
C HIS A 275 6.15 35.69 2.47
N ILE A 276 6.26 34.92 1.40
CA ILE A 276 6.20 35.42 0.02
C ILE A 276 5.84 34.23 -0.90
N GLY A 277 4.80 34.44 -1.71
CA GLY A 277 4.34 33.47 -2.70
C GLY A 277 5.22 33.42 -3.94
N SER A 278 5.31 32.26 -4.54
CA SER A 278 5.53 32.14 -5.98
C SER A 278 4.85 30.89 -6.52
N ARG A 279 3.86 31.14 -7.38
CA ARG A 279 3.21 30.11 -8.19
C ARG A 279 4.23 29.54 -9.17
N ARG A 280 4.62 28.30 -9.00
CA ARG A 280 5.22 27.49 -10.07
C ARG A 280 4.33 26.27 -10.32
N ARG A 281 3.81 26.20 -11.54
CA ARG A 281 3.08 25.04 -12.07
C ARG A 281 4.04 23.86 -12.10
N LEU A 282 3.85 22.94 -11.19
CA LEU A 282 4.46 21.62 -11.27
C LEU A 282 3.56 20.73 -12.15
N ARG A 283 4.14 20.22 -13.22
CA ARG A 283 3.56 19.13 -14.00
C ARG A 283 3.46 17.93 -13.07
N LYS A 284 2.25 17.60 -12.68
CA LYS A 284 1.93 16.43 -11.86
C LYS A 284 2.09 15.18 -12.72
N CYS A 285 3.07 14.36 -12.40
CA CYS A 285 3.03 12.96 -12.73
C CYS A 285 1.85 12.31 -11.98
N TYR A 286 1.10 11.48 -12.68
CA TYR A 286 -0.16 10.85 -12.40
C TYR A 286 -0.27 10.12 -11.03
N LEU A 287 -0.27 10.86 -9.96
CA LEU A 287 -0.86 10.51 -8.66
C LEU A 287 -1.50 11.80 -8.11
N SER A 288 -2.34 12.44 -8.92
CA SER A 288 -2.88 13.73 -8.58
C SER A 288 -4.26 13.64 -7.92
N THR A 289 -4.33 14.27 -6.82
CA THR A 289 -5.40 15.14 -6.23
C THR A 289 -6.88 14.82 -6.43
N SER A 290 -7.33 13.94 -7.31
CA SER A 290 -8.72 13.46 -7.36
C SER A 290 -8.97 12.22 -6.48
N LEU A 291 -7.93 11.66 -5.85
CA LEU A 291 -8.01 10.56 -4.88
C LEU A 291 -8.34 11.02 -3.45
N ILE A 292 -8.32 12.32 -3.21
CA ILE A 292 -8.41 12.89 -1.86
C ILE A 292 -9.85 13.19 -1.45
N SER A 293 -10.81 13.11 -2.37
CA SER A 293 -12.21 13.43 -2.09
C SER A 293 -13.11 12.24 -1.75
N CYS A 294 -12.60 11.02 -1.74
CA CYS A 294 -13.30 9.89 -1.14
C CYS A 294 -12.75 9.66 0.26
N SER A 295 -13.48 10.06 1.26
CA SER A 295 -13.20 9.77 2.67
C SER A 295 -12.91 8.29 2.84
N PRO A 296 -11.69 7.89 3.23
CA PRO A 296 -11.51 6.55 3.74
C PRO A 296 -12.20 6.52 5.10
N MET A 297 -13.22 5.70 5.25
CA MET A 297 -13.61 5.26 6.57
C MET A 297 -12.37 4.58 7.17
N ILE A 298 -11.62 5.31 7.98
CA ILE A 298 -10.76 4.68 8.97
C ILE A 298 -11.74 4.10 9.97
N SER A 299 -12.19 2.87 9.72
CA SER A 299 -12.85 2.09 10.75
C SER A 299 -11.80 1.87 11.83
N THR A 300 -11.86 2.69 12.89
CA THR A 300 -11.17 2.44 14.16
C THR A 300 -11.83 1.30 14.93
N ASP A 301 -12.86 0.69 14.37
CA ASP A 301 -13.57 -0.44 14.95
C ASP A 301 -12.94 -1.75 14.50
N TRP A 302 -11.79 -2.04 15.07
CA TRP A 302 -11.32 -3.42 15.17
C TRP A 302 -12.33 -4.17 16.03
N PRO A 303 -12.91 -5.31 15.59
CA PRO A 303 -13.92 -6.02 16.34
C PRO A 303 -13.34 -6.45 17.70
N THR A 304 -13.72 -5.75 18.75
CA THR A 304 -13.54 -6.25 20.11
C THR A 304 -14.43 -7.47 20.26
N ARG A 305 -13.83 -8.65 20.27
CA ARG A 305 -14.52 -9.90 20.65
C ARG A 305 -15.23 -9.67 21.97
N LYS A 306 -16.56 -9.57 21.94
CA LYS A 306 -17.40 -9.78 23.12
C LYS A 306 -17.00 -11.13 23.72
N ARG A 307 -16.63 -11.13 25.00
CA ARG A 307 -16.49 -12.35 25.80
C ARG A 307 -17.78 -13.15 25.65
N MET A 308 -17.70 -14.29 25.00
CA MET A 308 -18.71 -15.31 25.17
C MET A 308 -18.62 -15.79 26.60
N GLY A 309 -19.67 -15.52 27.40
CA GLY A 309 -19.85 -16.06 28.74
C GLY A 309 -19.92 -17.57 28.63
N ALA A 310 -19.19 -18.25 29.53
CA ALA A 310 -19.43 -19.64 29.82
C ALA A 310 -20.83 -19.77 30.43
N GLY A 311 -21.68 -20.54 29.79
CA GLY A 311 -23.02 -20.84 30.29
C GLY A 311 -23.72 -21.86 29.40
N ASP A 312 -23.76 -23.06 29.94
CA ASP A 312 -24.78 -24.11 29.77
C ASP A 312 -24.81 -24.91 28.46
N CYS A 313 -24.09 -26.06 28.55
CA CYS A 313 -24.54 -27.30 27.94
C CYS A 313 -25.55 -27.98 28.90
N ALA A 314 -26.76 -28.18 28.45
CA ALA A 314 -27.69 -29.24 28.86
C ALA A 314 -28.32 -29.83 27.60
#